data_e04294821b7a0e44d43fe31b9af6a1f7
#
_entry.id   e04294821b7a0e44d43fe31b9af6a1f7
#
_cell.length_a   1.000
_cell.length_b   1.000
_cell.length_c   1.000
_cell.angle_alpha   90.00
_cell.angle_beta   90.00
_cell.angle_gamma   90.00
#
_symmetry.space_group_name_H-M   'P 1'
#
loop_
_entity.id
_entity.type
_entity.pdbx_description
1 polymer ?
#
loop_
_entity_poly.entity_id
_entity_poly.type
_entity_poly.pdbx_seq_one_letter_code
_entity_poly.pdbx_strand_id
1 'polypeptide(L)'
;LGYVGDVSNAADIETIFKQVTDDFGRVDVLVNNAGFAQAGEFTSITDEQWQYDIDLKLMAAVRMSRLVFPGMKERKWGRIINMLNTFAKSPTANSAPTSVTRAAGMALTKVLASEGAAHNVLVNGLNIGRIFSDQVVRAYEHSDSDRSLEEFTASIGKGLPMGRIGETDECAGLACLLCSDAGGYISGTSINVDGNLCPVL
;
A
#
# COMPACT_ATOMS: atom_id res chain seq x y z
N LEU A 1 -5.96 19.97 -2.56
CA LEU A 1 -5.37 20.39 -1.28
C LEU A 1 -4.35 19.36 -0.82
N GLY A 2 -3.31 19.81 -0.12
CA GLY A 2 -2.29 18.96 0.50
C GLY A 2 -2.22 19.25 2.00
N TYR A 3 -2.09 18.18 2.80
CA TYR A 3 -1.91 18.25 4.26
C TYR A 3 -0.57 17.64 4.63
N VAL A 4 0.18 18.35 5.46
CA VAL A 4 1.52 17.90 5.88
C VAL A 4 1.40 17.13 7.19
N GLY A 5 2.03 15.94 7.26
CA GLY A 5 2.13 15.15 8.48
C GLY A 5 2.82 13.82 8.24
N ASP A 6 3.31 13.22 9.30
CA ASP A 6 3.94 11.91 9.32
C ASP A 6 2.91 10.85 9.73
N VAL A 7 2.54 9.97 8.82
CA VAL A 7 1.55 8.91 9.11
C VAL A 7 2.08 7.82 10.06
N SER A 8 3.37 7.79 10.39
CA SER A 8 3.88 6.96 11.47
C SER A 8 3.50 7.52 12.84
N ASN A 9 3.16 8.82 12.92
CA ASN A 9 2.77 9.51 14.14
C ASN A 9 1.24 9.54 14.29
N ALA A 10 0.72 9.06 15.42
CA ALA A 10 -0.71 9.01 15.69
C ALA A 10 -1.35 10.41 15.76
N ALA A 11 -0.68 11.40 16.36
CA ALA A 11 -1.22 12.75 16.49
C ALA A 11 -1.31 13.48 15.15
N ASP A 12 -0.35 13.25 14.25
CA ASP A 12 -0.39 13.80 12.89
C ASP A 12 -1.57 13.22 12.10
N ILE A 13 -1.82 11.91 12.23
CA ILE A 13 -2.97 11.24 11.61
C ILE A 13 -4.29 11.87 12.06
N GLU A 14 -4.48 12.09 13.36
CA GLU A 14 -5.67 12.74 13.90
C GLU A 14 -5.82 14.18 13.38
N THR A 15 -4.71 14.91 13.31
CA THR A 15 -4.67 16.27 12.80
C THR A 15 -5.05 16.32 11.33
N ILE A 16 -4.46 15.46 10.49
CA ILE A 16 -4.77 15.37 9.05
C ILE A 16 -6.24 14.99 8.86
N PHE A 17 -6.74 13.98 9.58
CA PHE A 17 -8.13 13.55 9.47
C PHE A 17 -9.09 14.70 9.83
N LYS A 18 -8.80 15.45 10.90
CA LYS A 18 -9.59 16.60 11.29
C LYS A 18 -9.59 17.68 10.21
N GLN A 19 -8.42 18.06 9.69
CA GLN A 19 -8.33 19.06 8.62
C GLN A 19 -9.11 18.64 7.37
N VAL A 20 -8.98 17.39 6.93
CA VAL A 20 -9.74 16.85 5.79
C VAL A 20 -11.24 16.90 6.04
N THR A 21 -11.69 16.55 7.24
CA THR A 21 -13.12 16.57 7.57
C THR A 21 -13.67 17.99 7.77
N ASP A 22 -12.86 18.92 8.27
CA ASP A 22 -13.23 20.34 8.34
C ASP A 22 -13.41 20.94 6.93
N ASP A 23 -12.55 20.57 5.97
CA ASP A 23 -12.58 21.13 4.60
C ASP A 23 -13.61 20.45 3.68
N PHE A 24 -13.81 19.14 3.80
CA PHE A 24 -14.63 18.33 2.89
C PHE A 24 -15.86 17.68 3.55
N GLY A 25 -16.00 17.76 4.85
CA GLY A 25 -17.10 17.20 5.62
C GLY A 25 -17.00 15.69 5.87
N ARG A 26 -16.33 14.93 4.99
CA ARG A 26 -16.24 13.47 5.07
C ARG A 26 -15.10 12.90 4.25
N VAL A 27 -14.80 11.62 4.49
CA VAL A 27 -13.91 10.79 3.66
C VAL A 27 -14.71 9.62 3.11
N ASP A 28 -14.77 9.47 1.80
CA ASP A 28 -15.48 8.39 1.10
C ASP A 28 -14.52 7.29 0.63
N VAL A 29 -13.31 7.66 0.27
CA VAL A 29 -12.25 6.75 -0.18
C VAL A 29 -10.99 6.98 0.62
N LEU A 30 -10.41 5.91 1.15
CA LEU A 30 -9.11 5.91 1.81
C LEU A 30 -8.14 5.01 1.04
N VAL A 31 -7.00 5.55 0.64
CA VAL A 31 -5.89 4.76 0.09
C VAL A 31 -4.70 4.82 1.04
N ASN A 32 -4.45 3.73 1.76
CA ASN A 32 -3.29 3.56 2.63
C ASN A 32 -2.07 3.22 1.77
N ASN A 33 -1.45 4.24 1.20
CA ASN A 33 -0.34 4.10 0.25
C ASN A 33 1.03 4.43 0.85
N ALA A 34 1.10 5.26 1.88
CA ALA A 34 2.37 5.69 2.45
C ALA A 34 3.25 4.51 2.88
N GLY A 35 4.53 4.59 2.56
CA GLY A 35 5.50 3.57 2.91
C GLY A 35 6.63 3.44 1.89
N PHE A 36 7.73 2.87 2.32
CA PHE A 36 8.86 2.50 1.47
C PHE A 36 9.33 1.09 1.81
N ALA A 37 10.13 0.49 0.93
CA ALA A 37 10.71 -0.82 1.18
C ALA A 37 11.84 -0.70 2.22
N GLN A 38 11.69 -1.39 3.34
CA GLN A 38 12.76 -1.62 4.30
C GLN A 38 12.97 -3.13 4.38
N ALA A 39 14.14 -3.59 3.96
CA ALA A 39 14.44 -5.00 3.85
C ALA A 39 15.93 -5.24 4.10
N GLY A 40 16.26 -6.35 4.75
CA GLY A 40 17.63 -6.70 5.08
C GLY A 40 17.74 -8.07 5.70
N GLU A 41 18.96 -8.47 6.04
CA GLU A 41 19.21 -9.68 6.81
C GLU A 41 18.50 -9.60 8.17
N PHE A 42 17.78 -10.66 8.54
CA PHE A 42 16.92 -10.66 9.73
C PHE A 42 17.64 -10.22 11.01
N THR A 43 18.85 -10.72 11.23
CA THR A 43 19.65 -10.43 12.43
C THR A 43 20.26 -9.03 12.47
N SER A 44 20.29 -8.32 11.33
CA SER A 44 20.81 -6.96 11.24
C SER A 44 19.76 -5.86 11.45
N ILE A 45 18.47 -6.24 11.48
CA ILE A 45 17.37 -5.28 11.62
C ILE A 45 17.13 -5.01 13.10
N THR A 46 17.27 -3.74 13.52
CA THR A 46 17.08 -3.33 14.91
C THR A 46 15.61 -3.25 15.31
N ASP A 47 15.33 -3.24 16.61
CA ASP A 47 13.97 -3.09 17.14
C ASP A 47 13.34 -1.75 16.71
N GLU A 48 14.13 -0.68 16.61
CA GLU A 48 13.68 0.63 16.15
C GLU A 48 13.25 0.58 14.67
N GLN A 49 13.99 -0.13 13.84
CA GLN A 49 13.63 -0.32 12.43
C GLN A 49 12.36 -1.15 12.28
N TRP A 50 12.20 -2.20 13.10
CA TRP A 50 10.96 -2.97 13.17
C TRP A 50 9.78 -2.10 13.59
N GLN A 51 9.91 -1.34 14.69
CA GLN A 51 8.85 -0.50 15.20
C GLN A 51 8.46 0.58 14.19
N TYR A 52 9.43 1.22 13.55
CA TYR A 52 9.16 2.22 12.52
C TYR A 52 8.40 1.64 11.31
N ASP A 53 8.79 0.46 10.83
CA ASP A 53 8.09 -0.21 9.72
C ASP A 53 6.64 -0.59 10.09
N ILE A 54 6.43 -1.04 11.34
CA ILE A 54 5.10 -1.32 11.90
C ILE A 54 4.26 -0.05 11.98
N ASP A 55 4.81 1.04 12.52
CA ASP A 55 4.08 2.30 12.67
C ASP A 55 3.72 2.92 11.32
N LEU A 56 4.68 2.95 10.39
CA LEU A 56 4.50 3.55 9.07
C LEU A 56 3.50 2.79 8.17
N LYS A 57 3.52 1.46 8.19
CA LYS A 57 2.77 0.64 7.22
C LYS A 57 1.52 0.00 7.80
N LEU A 58 1.62 -0.57 9.00
CA LEU A 58 0.51 -1.27 9.63
C LEU A 58 -0.32 -0.33 10.49
N MET A 59 0.31 0.34 11.46
CA MET A 59 -0.42 1.20 12.39
C MET A 59 -0.99 2.44 11.72
N ALA A 60 -0.34 2.99 10.70
CA ALA A 60 -0.92 4.05 9.86
C ALA A 60 -2.24 3.60 9.24
N ALA A 61 -2.27 2.42 8.60
CA ALA A 61 -3.49 1.87 8.00
C ALA A 61 -4.58 1.57 9.06
N VAL A 62 -4.20 1.04 10.24
CA VAL A 62 -5.12 0.80 11.35
C VAL A 62 -5.72 2.11 11.85
N ARG A 63 -4.88 3.12 12.11
CA ARG A 63 -5.30 4.42 12.68
C ARG A 63 -6.20 5.18 11.71
N MET A 64 -5.79 5.32 10.43
CA MET A 64 -6.60 5.98 9.39
C MET A 64 -7.92 5.26 9.17
N SER A 65 -7.90 3.93 9.03
CA SER A 65 -9.13 3.15 8.85
C SER A 65 -10.08 3.30 10.03
N ARG A 66 -9.58 3.30 11.27
CA ARG A 66 -10.40 3.49 12.47
C ARG A 66 -11.12 4.83 12.49
N LEU A 67 -10.50 5.88 11.95
CA LEU A 67 -11.11 7.22 11.89
C LEU A 67 -12.19 7.31 10.80
N VAL A 68 -11.99 6.73 9.61
CA VAL A 68 -12.93 6.86 8.50
C VAL A 68 -14.08 5.86 8.56
N PHE A 69 -13.83 4.66 9.11
CA PHE A 69 -14.74 3.50 9.03
C PHE A 69 -16.12 3.74 9.65
N PRO A 70 -16.26 4.40 10.84
CA PRO A 70 -17.58 4.67 11.43
C PRO A 70 -18.46 5.50 10.50
N GLY A 71 -17.96 6.62 9.96
CA GLY A 71 -18.72 7.47 9.05
C GLY A 71 -19.05 6.79 7.72
N MET A 72 -18.16 5.94 7.18
CA MET A 72 -18.44 5.12 6.01
C MET A 72 -19.58 4.13 6.28
N LYS A 73 -19.57 3.45 7.44
CA LYS A 73 -20.65 2.52 7.83
C LYS A 73 -22.00 3.20 7.99
N GLU A 74 -22.02 4.38 8.62
CA GLU A 74 -23.24 5.18 8.81
C GLU A 74 -23.87 5.57 7.47
N ARG A 75 -23.06 6.02 6.51
CA ARG A 75 -23.51 6.40 5.16
C ARG A 75 -23.80 5.19 4.26
N LYS A 76 -23.48 3.96 4.70
CA LYS A 76 -23.58 2.73 3.90
C LYS A 76 -22.81 2.82 2.58
N TRP A 77 -21.69 3.49 2.59
CA TRP A 77 -20.77 3.60 1.47
C TRP A 77 -19.36 3.95 1.94
N GLY A 78 -18.39 3.23 1.45
CA GLY A 78 -16.98 3.52 1.65
C GLY A 78 -16.08 2.57 0.87
N ARG A 79 -14.87 3.04 0.55
CA ARG A 79 -13.84 2.26 -0.15
C ARG A 79 -12.51 2.44 0.55
N ILE A 80 -11.85 1.34 0.89
CA ILE A 80 -10.51 1.35 1.49
C ILE A 80 -9.60 0.48 0.65
N ILE A 81 -8.47 1.03 0.22
CA ILE A 81 -7.42 0.33 -0.49
C ILE A 81 -6.17 0.30 0.39
N ASN A 82 -5.66 -0.88 0.68
CA ASN A 82 -4.38 -1.07 1.34
C ASN A 82 -3.32 -1.40 0.28
N MET A 83 -2.35 -0.51 0.09
CA MET A 83 -1.21 -0.78 -0.79
C MET A 83 -0.26 -1.74 -0.07
N LEU A 84 -0.11 -2.90 -0.66
CA LEU A 84 0.72 -3.99 -0.15
C LEU A 84 1.84 -4.29 -1.17
N ASN A 85 2.50 -5.41 -1.02
CA ASN A 85 3.42 -5.92 -2.04
C ASN A 85 3.36 -7.44 -2.13
N THR A 86 3.98 -8.00 -3.15
CA THR A 86 3.99 -9.45 -3.42
C THR A 86 4.68 -10.25 -2.32
N PHE A 87 5.61 -9.66 -1.56
CA PHE A 87 6.24 -10.32 -0.41
C PHE A 87 5.26 -10.60 0.74
N ALA A 88 4.09 -9.97 0.77
CA ALA A 88 3.03 -10.31 1.71
C ALA A 88 2.50 -11.74 1.50
N LYS A 89 2.49 -12.21 0.25
CA LYS A 89 2.05 -13.57 -0.13
C LYS A 89 3.19 -14.57 -0.23
N SER A 90 4.34 -14.11 -0.73
CA SER A 90 5.52 -14.95 -0.98
C SER A 90 6.77 -14.28 -0.42
N PRO A 91 6.94 -14.28 0.93
CA PRO A 91 8.12 -13.69 1.55
C PRO A 91 9.39 -14.48 1.17
N THR A 92 10.48 -13.76 0.96
CA THR A 92 11.79 -14.32 0.67
C THR A 92 12.78 -14.02 1.79
N ALA A 93 13.94 -14.66 1.78
CA ALA A 93 15.04 -14.24 2.65
C ALA A 93 15.34 -12.74 2.42
N ASN A 94 15.73 -12.06 3.49
CA ASN A 94 16.06 -10.63 3.49
C ASN A 94 14.89 -9.69 3.10
N SER A 95 13.63 -10.14 3.23
CA SER A 95 12.45 -9.30 2.94
C SER A 95 11.79 -8.70 4.18
N ALA A 96 12.26 -9.04 5.39
CA ALA A 96 11.78 -8.44 6.64
C ALA A 96 12.37 -7.03 6.86
N PRO A 97 11.68 -6.14 7.59
CA PRO A 97 10.35 -6.26 8.17
C PRO A 97 9.19 -6.10 7.18
N THR A 98 9.45 -5.57 5.98
CA THR A 98 8.42 -5.21 4.99
C THR A 98 7.46 -6.36 4.65
N SER A 99 7.95 -7.58 4.46
CA SER A 99 7.08 -8.73 4.15
C SER A 99 6.11 -9.03 5.29
N VAL A 100 6.55 -8.91 6.53
CA VAL A 100 5.75 -9.20 7.73
C VAL A 100 4.65 -8.14 7.91
N THR A 101 5.00 -6.87 7.84
CA THR A 101 4.02 -5.78 7.99
C THR A 101 2.99 -5.77 6.84
N ARG A 102 3.40 -6.11 5.62
CA ARG A 102 2.47 -6.23 4.48
C ARG A 102 1.58 -7.47 4.58
N ALA A 103 2.05 -8.59 5.13
CA ALA A 103 1.22 -9.75 5.43
C ALA A 103 0.18 -9.43 6.52
N ALA A 104 0.57 -8.70 7.57
CA ALA A 104 -0.37 -8.17 8.57
C ALA A 104 -1.41 -7.24 7.92
N GLY A 105 -1.01 -6.40 6.96
CA GLY A 105 -1.92 -5.56 6.17
C GLY A 105 -2.93 -6.36 5.34
N MET A 106 -2.56 -7.54 4.81
CA MET A 106 -3.51 -8.46 4.16
C MET A 106 -4.56 -8.96 5.16
N ALA A 107 -4.14 -9.38 6.36
CA ALA A 107 -5.05 -9.80 7.40
C ALA A 107 -6.00 -8.66 7.82
N LEU A 108 -5.47 -7.45 8.03
CA LEU A 108 -6.27 -6.25 8.32
C LEU A 108 -7.31 -5.98 7.22
N THR A 109 -6.93 -6.09 5.95
CA THR A 109 -7.83 -5.96 4.80
C THR A 109 -9.03 -6.89 4.93
N LYS A 110 -8.80 -8.16 5.26
CA LYS A 110 -9.86 -9.15 5.39
C LYS A 110 -10.78 -8.89 6.57
N VAL A 111 -10.22 -8.51 7.72
CA VAL A 111 -11.01 -8.15 8.91
C VAL A 111 -11.94 -6.98 8.61
N LEU A 112 -11.39 -5.87 8.10
CA LEU A 112 -12.18 -4.68 7.79
C LEU A 112 -13.24 -4.95 6.71
N ALA A 113 -12.91 -5.74 5.68
CA ALA A 113 -13.86 -6.13 4.65
C ALA A 113 -15.04 -6.92 5.22
N SER A 114 -14.78 -7.85 6.14
CA SER A 114 -15.82 -8.66 6.79
C SER A 114 -16.73 -7.80 7.66
N GLU A 115 -16.18 -6.84 8.40
CA GLU A 115 -16.97 -5.91 9.24
C GLU A 115 -17.70 -4.85 8.43
N GLY A 116 -17.18 -4.48 7.26
CA GLY A 116 -17.73 -3.44 6.37
C GLY A 116 -18.81 -3.93 5.43
N ALA A 117 -18.84 -5.22 5.09
CA ALA A 117 -19.65 -5.77 4.02
C ALA A 117 -21.14 -5.44 4.13
N ALA A 118 -21.74 -5.62 5.32
CA ALA A 118 -23.16 -5.31 5.56
C ALA A 118 -23.49 -3.81 5.46
N HIS A 119 -22.48 -2.96 5.38
CA HIS A 119 -22.59 -1.51 5.30
C HIS A 119 -22.11 -0.95 3.95
N ASN A 120 -21.86 -1.82 2.95
CA ASN A 120 -21.30 -1.42 1.65
C ASN A 120 -19.95 -0.65 1.79
N VAL A 121 -19.19 -0.98 2.83
CA VAL A 121 -17.80 -0.52 2.98
C VAL A 121 -16.90 -1.63 2.50
N LEU A 122 -16.29 -1.43 1.32
CA LEU A 122 -15.48 -2.44 0.65
C LEU A 122 -13.99 -2.15 0.89
N VAL A 123 -13.26 -3.19 1.27
CA VAL A 123 -11.84 -3.06 1.61
C VAL A 123 -11.04 -4.08 0.84
N ASN A 124 -10.04 -3.62 0.08
CA ASN A 124 -9.22 -4.48 -0.75
C ASN A 124 -7.72 -4.14 -0.61
N GLY A 125 -6.87 -5.11 -0.86
CA GLY A 125 -5.43 -4.96 -0.91
C GLY A 125 -4.90 -5.05 -2.35
N LEU A 126 -3.90 -4.25 -2.68
CA LEU A 126 -3.15 -4.35 -3.93
C LEU A 126 -1.71 -4.79 -3.61
N ASN A 127 -1.35 -6.00 -4.04
CA ASN A 127 0.01 -6.50 -3.91
C ASN A 127 0.81 -6.06 -5.14
N ILE A 128 1.51 -4.93 -5.02
CA ILE A 128 2.32 -4.41 -6.12
C ILE A 128 3.63 -5.18 -6.25
N GLY A 129 4.02 -5.42 -7.49
CA GLY A 129 5.33 -5.92 -7.85
C GLY A 129 6.37 -4.82 -7.99
N ARG A 130 7.11 -4.85 -9.08
CA ARG A 130 8.06 -3.79 -9.47
C ARG A 130 7.34 -2.76 -10.32
N ILE A 131 6.96 -1.64 -9.69
CA ILE A 131 6.30 -0.49 -10.33
C ILE A 131 7.28 0.68 -10.37
N PHE A 132 7.30 1.43 -11.45
CA PHE A 132 8.08 2.67 -11.55
C PHE A 132 7.62 3.65 -10.47
N SER A 133 8.54 4.16 -9.69
CA SER A 133 8.26 5.04 -8.55
C SER A 133 9.50 5.81 -8.16
N ASP A 134 9.35 6.77 -7.28
CA ASP A 134 10.45 7.51 -6.68
C ASP A 134 11.54 6.59 -6.06
N GLN A 135 11.18 5.39 -5.58
CA GLN A 135 12.17 4.42 -5.09
C GLN A 135 13.09 3.92 -6.21
N VAL A 136 12.59 3.77 -7.44
CA VAL A 136 13.42 3.40 -8.61
C VAL A 136 14.35 4.55 -8.97
N VAL A 137 13.85 5.79 -8.95
CA VAL A 137 14.64 6.99 -9.22
C VAL A 137 15.75 7.13 -8.19
N ARG A 138 15.44 7.03 -6.91
CA ARG A 138 16.45 7.08 -5.83
C ARG A 138 17.47 5.95 -5.92
N ALA A 139 17.02 4.74 -6.27
CA ALA A 139 17.94 3.63 -6.47
C ALA A 139 18.90 3.89 -7.64
N TYR A 140 18.44 4.52 -8.71
CA TYR A 140 19.28 4.98 -9.81
C TYR A 140 20.25 6.07 -9.36
N GLU A 141 19.80 7.09 -8.66
CA GLU A 141 20.64 8.20 -8.16
C GLU A 141 21.75 7.74 -7.20
N HIS A 142 21.50 6.66 -6.44
CA HIS A 142 22.51 6.06 -5.54
C HIS A 142 23.34 4.95 -6.21
N SER A 143 23.07 4.66 -7.47
CA SER A 143 23.88 3.73 -8.24
C SER A 143 25.00 4.50 -8.93
N ASP A 144 26.24 3.99 -8.87
CA ASP A 144 27.38 4.52 -9.64
C ASP A 144 27.27 4.11 -11.13
N SER A 145 26.05 4.16 -11.69
CA SER A 145 25.78 3.68 -13.03
C SER A 145 25.94 4.78 -14.07
N ASP A 146 26.78 4.58 -15.07
CA ASP A 146 26.90 5.47 -16.24
C ASP A 146 25.70 5.38 -17.20
N ARG A 147 24.71 4.51 -16.92
CA ARG A 147 23.51 4.32 -17.73
C ARG A 147 22.50 5.43 -17.50
N SER A 148 21.65 5.71 -18.49
CA SER A 148 20.48 6.56 -18.30
C SER A 148 19.47 5.89 -17.36
N LEU A 149 18.54 6.68 -16.76
CA LEU A 149 17.45 6.16 -15.95
C LEU A 149 16.60 5.13 -16.73
N GLU A 150 16.38 5.36 -18.02
CA GLU A 150 15.65 4.44 -18.90
C GLU A 150 16.39 3.10 -19.04
N GLU A 151 17.69 3.12 -19.31
CA GLU A 151 18.51 1.91 -19.39
C GLU A 151 18.60 1.18 -18.04
N PHE A 152 18.70 1.91 -16.93
CA PHE A 152 18.68 1.34 -15.59
C PHE A 152 17.35 0.63 -15.34
N THR A 153 16.24 1.30 -15.62
CA THR A 153 14.88 0.76 -15.48
C THR A 153 14.67 -0.48 -16.36
N ALA A 154 15.08 -0.41 -17.62
CA ALA A 154 15.03 -1.54 -18.53
C ALA A 154 15.87 -2.73 -18.03
N SER A 155 17.01 -2.46 -17.39
CA SER A 155 17.86 -3.52 -16.81
C SER A 155 17.16 -4.27 -15.67
N ILE A 156 16.39 -3.59 -14.84
CA ILE A 156 15.56 -4.20 -13.80
C ILE A 156 14.48 -5.07 -14.46
N GLY A 157 13.85 -4.55 -15.51
CA GLY A 157 12.79 -5.22 -16.25
C GLY A 157 13.18 -6.56 -16.87
N LYS A 158 14.43 -6.69 -17.35
CA LYS A 158 14.94 -7.93 -17.98
C LYS A 158 14.84 -9.17 -17.09
N GLY A 159 14.86 -9.01 -15.77
CA GLY A 159 14.72 -10.11 -14.80
C GLY A 159 13.27 -10.43 -14.41
N LEU A 160 12.30 -9.70 -14.95
CA LEU A 160 10.89 -9.86 -14.61
C LEU A 160 10.13 -10.67 -15.68
N PRO A 161 9.07 -11.41 -15.32
CA PRO A 161 8.34 -12.24 -16.28
C PRO A 161 7.80 -11.47 -17.51
N MET A 162 7.32 -10.23 -17.31
CA MET A 162 6.86 -9.37 -18.42
C MET A 162 7.99 -8.63 -19.16
N GLY A 163 9.25 -8.81 -18.78
CA GLY A 163 10.40 -8.13 -19.38
C GLY A 163 10.49 -6.62 -19.10
N ARG A 164 9.61 -6.08 -18.27
CA ARG A 164 9.59 -4.66 -17.88
C ARG A 164 9.09 -4.50 -16.46
N ILE A 165 9.34 -3.35 -15.84
CA ILE A 165 8.60 -2.92 -14.65
C ILE A 165 7.22 -2.39 -15.07
N GLY A 166 6.28 -2.37 -14.13
CA GLY A 166 4.95 -1.80 -14.34
C GLY A 166 4.96 -0.27 -14.22
N GLU A 167 3.95 0.37 -14.78
CA GLU A 167 3.72 1.80 -14.66
C GLU A 167 2.74 2.12 -13.51
N THR A 168 2.83 3.32 -12.97
CA THR A 168 1.93 3.77 -11.89
C THR A 168 0.46 3.73 -12.30
N ASP A 169 0.14 4.07 -13.54
CA ASP A 169 -1.22 4.08 -14.07
C ASP A 169 -1.84 2.68 -14.15
N GLU A 170 -1.02 1.63 -14.36
CA GLU A 170 -1.50 0.25 -14.35
C GLU A 170 -1.99 -0.16 -12.95
N CYS A 171 -1.36 0.35 -11.90
CA CYS A 171 -1.80 0.16 -10.52
C CYS A 171 -3.00 1.06 -10.17
N ALA A 172 -2.94 2.33 -10.54
CA ALA A 172 -3.97 3.31 -10.28
C ALA A 172 -5.31 2.93 -10.95
N GLY A 173 -5.26 2.38 -12.16
CA GLY A 173 -6.45 1.90 -12.88
C GLY A 173 -7.24 0.86 -12.10
N LEU A 174 -6.57 -0.11 -11.47
CA LEU A 174 -7.22 -1.09 -10.61
C LEU A 174 -7.75 -0.46 -9.32
N ALA A 175 -7.01 0.45 -8.70
CA ALA A 175 -7.48 1.17 -7.52
C ALA A 175 -8.76 1.97 -7.85
N CYS A 176 -8.81 2.67 -8.99
CA CYS A 176 -9.99 3.39 -9.45
C CYS A 176 -11.18 2.45 -9.67
N LEU A 177 -10.97 1.29 -10.31
CA LEU A 177 -12.02 0.28 -10.49
C LEU A 177 -12.60 -0.15 -9.13
N LEU A 178 -11.75 -0.50 -8.17
CA LEU A 178 -12.17 -0.96 -6.84
C LEU A 178 -12.86 0.13 -6.01
N CYS A 179 -12.57 1.40 -6.28
CA CYS A 179 -13.21 2.54 -5.64
C CYS A 179 -14.51 2.97 -6.33
N SER A 180 -14.79 2.46 -7.53
CA SER A 180 -15.99 2.77 -8.30
C SER A 180 -17.16 1.80 -8.03
N ASP A 181 -18.32 2.07 -8.60
CA ASP A 181 -19.47 1.18 -8.56
C ASP A 181 -19.24 -0.12 -9.33
N ALA A 182 -18.36 -0.11 -10.34
CA ALA A 182 -17.97 -1.33 -11.08
C ALA A 182 -17.25 -2.34 -10.18
N GLY A 183 -16.57 -1.89 -9.13
CA GLY A 183 -15.96 -2.73 -8.09
C GLY A 183 -16.91 -3.12 -6.94
N GLY A 184 -18.20 -2.79 -7.05
CA GLY A 184 -19.18 -2.85 -5.96
C GLY A 184 -19.45 -4.24 -5.35
N TYR A 185 -18.91 -5.31 -5.93
CA TYR A 185 -19.00 -6.66 -5.38
C TYR A 185 -17.64 -7.31 -5.11
N ILE A 186 -16.57 -6.50 -5.11
CA ILE A 186 -15.19 -6.94 -4.83
C ILE A 186 -14.78 -6.42 -3.47
N SER A 187 -14.63 -7.30 -2.49
CA SER A 187 -14.22 -6.94 -1.12
C SER A 187 -13.46 -8.08 -0.44
N GLY A 188 -12.49 -7.74 0.39
CA GLY A 188 -11.69 -8.70 1.15
C GLY A 188 -10.73 -9.50 0.30
N THR A 189 -10.35 -8.99 -0.88
CA THR A 189 -9.36 -9.59 -1.77
C THR A 189 -8.01 -8.91 -1.59
N SER A 190 -6.96 -9.60 -2.03
CA SER A 190 -5.61 -9.08 -2.13
C SER A 190 -5.09 -9.43 -3.53
N ILE A 191 -5.15 -8.45 -4.44
CA ILE A 191 -4.95 -8.65 -5.88
C ILE A 191 -3.51 -8.32 -6.24
N ASN A 192 -2.86 -9.20 -7.01
CA ASN A 192 -1.52 -8.96 -7.50
C ASN A 192 -1.55 -7.99 -8.69
N VAL A 193 -0.72 -6.96 -8.64
CA VAL A 193 -0.44 -6.01 -9.74
C VAL A 193 1.07 -6.05 -9.95
N ASP A 194 1.56 -7.10 -10.59
CA ASP A 194 2.97 -7.46 -10.49
C ASP A 194 3.59 -8.07 -11.77
N GLY A 195 2.85 -8.14 -12.85
CA GLY A 195 3.34 -8.73 -14.09
C GLY A 195 3.72 -10.21 -13.94
N ASN A 196 3.00 -10.97 -13.11
CA ASN A 196 3.25 -12.39 -12.81
C ASN A 196 4.57 -12.63 -12.03
N LEU A 197 5.03 -11.65 -11.26
CA LEU A 197 6.25 -11.77 -10.46
C LEU A 197 6.07 -12.72 -9.27
N CYS A 198 4.91 -12.65 -8.61
CA CYS A 198 4.59 -13.47 -7.45
C CYS A 198 4.29 -14.92 -7.88
N PRO A 199 4.98 -15.93 -7.31
CA PRO A 199 4.77 -17.32 -7.69
C PRO A 199 3.46 -17.93 -7.15
N VAL A 200 2.71 -17.18 -6.37
CA VAL A 200 1.44 -17.62 -5.75
C VAL A 200 0.31 -16.65 -6.08
N LEU A 201 -0.93 -17.20 -6.17
CA LEU A 201 -2.15 -16.46 -6.48
C LEU A 201 -2.64 -15.59 -5.31
#